data_407e921f58246f3f44613f2c96873e63
#
_entry.id   407e921f58246f3f44613f2c96873e63
#
_cell.length_a   1.000
_cell.length_b   1.000
_cell.length_c   1.000
_cell.angle_alpha   90.00
_cell.angle_beta   90.00
_cell.angle_gamma   90.00
#
_symmetry.space_group_name_H-M   'P 1'
#
loop_
_entity.id
_entity.type
_entity.pdbx_description
1 polymer ?
#
loop_
_entity_poly.entity_id
_entity_poly.type
_entity_poly.pdbx_seq_one_letter_code
_entity_poly.pdbx_strand_id
1 'polypeptide(L)'
;MCKQKIAVIVPVYNAENYVSRCIESVLDQTYCNWQLILVDDGSKDKSLEICQKYADVDNRISVIHQENAGPGIARNTGIAKTSGNYVVFIDSDDYIEKDYFQLLSKHDEDVVFINVRDVDEDGRVLKEDFMAKNKNLSIETILRRQMTGKIDWGGEERP
;
A
#
# COMPACT_ATOMS: atom_id res chain seq x y z
N MET A 1 10.11 -7.09 20.72
CA MET A 1 10.38 -7.88 19.49
C MET A 1 9.21 -7.69 18.54
N CYS A 2 9.46 -7.30 17.30
CA CYS A 2 8.42 -7.20 16.26
C CYS A 2 7.93 -8.60 15.93
N LYS A 3 6.69 -8.95 16.29
CA LYS A 3 6.19 -10.33 16.20
C LYS A 3 5.74 -10.70 14.79
N GLN A 4 5.10 -9.79 14.05
CA GLN A 4 4.48 -10.07 12.76
C GLN A 4 5.29 -9.41 11.65
N LYS A 5 5.52 -10.12 10.55
CA LYS A 5 6.18 -9.57 9.38
C LYS A 5 5.14 -8.97 8.44
N ILE A 6 5.31 -7.69 8.11
CA ILE A 6 4.45 -6.96 7.18
C ILE A 6 5.10 -6.99 5.80
N ALA A 7 4.40 -7.52 4.81
CA ALA A 7 4.81 -7.47 3.43
C ALA A 7 4.10 -6.32 2.73
N VAL A 8 4.87 -5.36 2.25
CA VAL A 8 4.38 -4.21 1.50
C VAL A 8 4.55 -4.49 0.02
N ILE A 9 3.50 -4.36 -0.76
CA ILE A 9 3.53 -4.56 -2.21
C ILE A 9 3.14 -3.26 -2.87
N VAL A 10 4.04 -2.76 -3.72
CA VAL A 10 3.85 -1.52 -4.48
C VAL A 10 3.88 -1.85 -5.97
N PRO A 11 2.75 -1.80 -6.68
CA PRO A 11 2.75 -1.83 -8.13
C PRO A 11 3.30 -0.50 -8.66
N VAL A 12 4.28 -0.57 -9.57
CA VAL A 12 4.96 0.61 -10.11
C VAL A 12 4.77 0.62 -11.63
N TYR A 13 4.24 1.71 -12.16
CA TYR A 13 4.16 1.94 -13.60
C TYR A 13 4.25 3.42 -13.92
N ASN A 14 5.33 3.86 -14.58
CA ASN A 14 5.59 5.24 -14.95
C ASN A 14 5.41 6.24 -13.78
N ALA A 15 6.04 5.95 -12.66
CA ALA A 15 5.93 6.68 -11.41
C ALA A 15 7.24 7.38 -10.98
N GLU A 16 8.13 7.74 -11.91
CA GLU A 16 9.47 8.29 -11.61
C GLU A 16 9.45 9.51 -10.68
N ASN A 17 8.36 10.29 -10.70
CA ASN A 17 8.21 11.50 -9.88
C ASN A 17 7.72 11.21 -8.44
N TYR A 18 7.19 10.03 -8.17
CA TYR A 18 6.48 9.73 -6.92
C TYR A 18 7.09 8.55 -6.16
N VAL A 19 7.59 7.54 -6.87
CA VAL A 19 8.01 6.26 -6.28
C VAL A 19 9.08 6.40 -5.21
N SER A 20 9.98 7.39 -5.31
CA SER A 20 10.97 7.68 -4.25
C SER A 20 10.30 8.04 -2.94
N ARG A 21 9.31 8.95 -2.95
CA ARG A 21 8.55 9.35 -1.76
C ARG A 21 7.80 8.18 -1.13
N CYS A 22 7.20 7.34 -1.97
CA CYS A 22 6.54 6.10 -1.52
C CYS A 22 7.53 5.19 -0.76
N ILE A 23 8.66 4.87 -1.37
CA ILE A 23 9.69 4.00 -0.78
C ILE A 23 10.25 4.61 0.53
N GLU A 24 10.57 5.89 0.54
CA GLU A 24 11.08 6.60 1.72
C GLU A 24 10.10 6.57 2.88
N SER A 25 8.79 6.65 2.62
CA SER A 25 7.77 6.53 3.66
C SER A 25 7.73 5.15 4.32
N VAL A 26 8.08 4.10 3.56
CA VAL A 26 8.24 2.73 4.07
C VAL A 26 9.55 2.57 4.85
N LEU A 27 10.64 3.16 4.38
CA LEU A 27 11.93 3.16 5.08
C LEU A 27 11.87 3.87 6.43
N ASP A 28 11.09 4.95 6.51
CA ASP A 28 10.90 5.79 7.71
C ASP A 28 10.01 5.16 8.79
N GLN A 29 9.47 3.96 8.57
CA GLN A 29 8.59 3.30 9.53
C GLN A 29 9.29 2.97 10.85
N THR A 30 8.62 3.27 11.96
CA THR A 30 9.11 2.95 13.32
C THR A 30 9.11 1.46 13.62
N TYR A 31 8.26 0.69 12.95
CA TYR A 31 8.20 -0.76 13.04
C TYR A 31 9.23 -1.39 12.11
N CYS A 32 10.04 -2.32 12.61
CA CYS A 32 11.23 -2.81 11.89
C CYS A 32 11.02 -4.09 11.08
N ASN A 33 9.99 -4.90 11.38
CA ASN A 33 9.81 -6.22 10.77
C ASN A 33 8.90 -6.17 9.54
N TRP A 34 9.41 -5.61 8.44
CA TRP A 34 8.71 -5.52 7.16
C TRP A 34 9.61 -5.95 6.00
N GLN A 35 9.00 -6.22 4.88
CA GLN A 35 9.64 -6.35 3.58
C GLN A 35 8.88 -5.50 2.56
N LEU A 36 9.58 -4.92 1.59
CA LEU A 36 9.00 -4.15 0.50
C LEU A 36 9.25 -4.88 -0.83
N ILE A 37 8.18 -5.09 -1.57
CA ILE A 37 8.20 -5.72 -2.89
C ILE A 37 7.69 -4.68 -3.89
N LEU A 38 8.61 -4.14 -4.68
CA LEU A 38 8.32 -3.20 -5.76
C LEU A 38 8.11 -4.02 -7.04
N VAL A 39 6.93 -3.95 -7.62
CA VAL A 39 6.63 -4.68 -8.86
C VAL A 39 6.51 -3.68 -9.99
N ASP A 40 7.59 -3.53 -10.76
CA ASP A 40 7.60 -2.70 -11.96
C ASP A 40 6.84 -3.40 -13.09
N ASP A 41 5.72 -2.83 -13.47
CA ASP A 41 4.79 -3.35 -14.46
C ASP A 41 5.12 -2.80 -15.86
N GLY A 42 6.37 -2.91 -16.26
CA GLY A 42 6.85 -2.53 -17.59
C GLY A 42 6.94 -1.02 -17.81
N SER A 43 7.43 -0.27 -16.81
CA SER A 43 7.64 1.19 -16.90
C SER A 43 8.53 1.56 -18.08
N LYS A 44 8.27 2.73 -18.66
CA LYS A 44 9.01 3.31 -19.80
C LYS A 44 9.86 4.53 -19.38
N ASP A 45 9.70 4.98 -18.15
CA ASP A 45 10.44 6.05 -17.51
C ASP A 45 11.57 5.50 -16.60
N LYS A 46 12.06 6.30 -15.66
CA LYS A 46 13.13 5.91 -14.73
C LYS A 46 12.66 5.13 -13.50
N SER A 47 11.39 4.76 -13.42
CA SER A 47 10.83 4.10 -12.23
C SER A 47 11.60 2.84 -11.83
N LEU A 48 11.89 1.95 -12.78
CA LEU A 48 12.63 0.72 -12.53
C LEU A 48 14.05 1.01 -12.00
N GLU A 49 14.75 1.97 -12.61
CA GLU A 49 16.09 2.37 -12.17
C GLU A 49 16.08 2.91 -10.73
N ILE A 50 15.08 3.73 -10.40
CA ILE A 50 14.90 4.26 -9.05
C ILE A 50 14.66 3.12 -8.05
N CYS A 51 13.72 2.23 -8.34
CA CYS A 51 13.43 1.07 -7.49
C CYS A 51 14.69 0.22 -7.22
N GLN A 52 15.47 -0.03 -8.26
CA GLN A 52 16.69 -0.85 -8.14
C GLN A 52 17.73 -0.19 -7.23
N LYS A 53 17.92 1.13 -7.30
CA LYS A 53 18.83 1.86 -6.41
C LYS A 53 18.49 1.67 -4.93
N TYR A 54 17.21 1.66 -4.57
CA TYR A 54 16.78 1.40 -3.20
C TYR A 54 17.00 -0.07 -2.79
N ALA A 55 16.74 -1.01 -3.68
CA ALA A 55 16.97 -2.43 -3.42
C ALA A 55 18.47 -2.78 -3.26
N ASP A 56 19.35 -2.05 -3.92
CA ASP A 56 20.81 -2.25 -3.83
C ASP A 56 21.36 -1.83 -2.45
N VAL A 57 20.66 -0.97 -1.70
CA VAL A 57 21.13 -0.44 -0.41
C VAL A 57 20.37 -1.00 0.81
N ASP A 58 19.19 -1.58 0.63
CA ASP A 58 18.41 -2.18 1.72
C ASP A 58 17.88 -3.56 1.33
N ASN A 59 18.37 -4.59 1.99
CA ASN A 59 18.03 -5.99 1.71
C ASN A 59 16.58 -6.39 2.05
N ARG A 60 15.81 -5.52 2.70
CA ARG A 60 14.38 -5.70 2.92
C ARG A 60 13.55 -5.32 1.68
N ILE A 61 14.18 -4.67 0.69
CA ILE A 61 13.54 -4.25 -0.56
C ILE A 61 13.89 -5.24 -1.66
N SER A 62 12.91 -5.64 -2.43
CA SER A 62 13.09 -6.45 -3.64
C SER A 62 12.33 -5.83 -4.81
N VAL A 63 12.90 -5.94 -6.00
CA VAL A 63 12.29 -5.45 -7.24
C VAL A 63 11.97 -6.62 -8.16
N ILE A 64 10.78 -6.62 -8.73
CA ILE A 64 10.35 -7.55 -9.76
C ILE A 64 9.96 -6.72 -10.96
N HIS A 65 10.54 -7.04 -12.12
CA HIS A 65 10.14 -6.45 -13.38
C HIS A 65 9.29 -7.45 -14.17
N GLN A 66 8.19 -6.99 -14.75
CA GLN A 66 7.31 -7.78 -15.60
C GLN A 66 6.88 -6.96 -16.82
N GLU A 67 6.36 -7.62 -17.86
CA GLU A 67 5.64 -6.95 -18.93
C GLU A 67 4.34 -6.34 -18.38
N ASN A 68 3.95 -5.18 -18.92
CA ASN A 68 2.75 -4.48 -18.44
C ASN A 68 1.51 -5.37 -18.56
N ALA A 69 0.90 -5.64 -17.42
CA ALA A 69 -0.31 -6.47 -17.30
C ALA A 69 -1.38 -5.82 -16.38
N GLY A 70 -1.11 -4.61 -15.91
CA GLY A 70 -1.98 -3.83 -15.05
C GLY A 70 -1.75 -4.06 -13.55
N PRO A 71 -2.21 -3.10 -12.71
CA PRO A 71 -1.89 -3.06 -11.29
C PRO A 71 -2.41 -4.29 -10.51
N GLY A 72 -3.50 -4.91 -10.95
CA GLY A 72 -4.03 -6.12 -10.33
C GLY A 72 -3.08 -7.31 -10.48
N ILE A 73 -2.51 -7.51 -11.66
CA ILE A 73 -1.53 -8.58 -11.93
C ILE A 73 -0.23 -8.28 -11.18
N ALA A 74 0.23 -7.03 -11.18
CA ALA A 74 1.41 -6.63 -10.42
C ALA A 74 1.26 -6.91 -8.93
N ARG A 75 0.10 -6.61 -8.31
CA ARG A 75 -0.18 -6.97 -6.91
C ARG A 75 -0.13 -8.48 -6.70
N ASN A 76 -0.73 -9.28 -7.59
CA ASN A 76 -0.70 -10.74 -7.50
C ASN A 76 0.73 -11.30 -7.62
N THR A 77 1.55 -10.73 -8.50
CA THR A 77 2.98 -11.07 -8.62
C THR A 77 3.71 -10.81 -7.30
N GLY A 78 3.44 -9.67 -6.65
CA GLY A 78 3.99 -9.34 -5.34
C GLY A 78 3.54 -10.32 -4.26
N ILE A 79 2.24 -10.68 -4.21
CA ILE A 79 1.71 -11.67 -3.25
C ILE A 79 2.45 -13.00 -3.38
N ALA A 80 2.69 -13.48 -4.60
CA ALA A 80 3.37 -14.76 -4.84
C ALA A 80 4.82 -14.80 -4.33
N LYS A 81 5.41 -13.64 -4.05
CA LYS A 81 6.79 -13.49 -3.55
C LYS A 81 6.87 -13.10 -2.08
N THR A 82 5.74 -12.87 -1.42
CA THR A 82 5.73 -12.48 -0.01
C THR A 82 5.89 -13.66 0.93
N SER A 83 6.49 -13.38 2.09
CA SER A 83 6.56 -14.28 3.24
C SER A 83 6.06 -13.61 4.53
N GLY A 84 5.30 -12.51 4.39
CA GLY A 84 4.74 -11.77 5.52
C GLY A 84 3.53 -12.45 6.14
N ASN A 85 3.22 -12.09 7.39
CA ASN A 85 1.98 -12.47 8.07
C ASN A 85 0.80 -11.60 7.58
N TYR A 86 1.11 -10.34 7.29
CA TYR A 86 0.18 -9.37 6.72
C TYR A 86 0.70 -8.85 5.39
N VAL A 87 -0.23 -8.56 4.49
CA VAL A 87 0.04 -7.91 3.21
C VAL A 87 -0.60 -6.54 3.22
N VAL A 88 0.18 -5.53 2.82
CA VAL A 88 -0.26 -4.15 2.64
C VAL A 88 0.00 -3.77 1.18
N PHE A 89 -1.00 -3.17 0.54
CA PHE A 89 -0.84 -2.57 -0.77
C PHE A 89 -0.74 -1.05 -0.63
N ILE A 90 0.25 -0.46 -1.27
CA ILE A 90 0.44 0.98 -1.36
C ILE A 90 0.62 1.30 -2.84
N ASP A 91 -0.10 2.30 -3.34
CA ASP A 91 0.09 2.75 -4.72
C ASP A 91 1.37 3.60 -4.81
N SER A 92 2.05 3.56 -5.94
CA SER A 92 3.39 4.16 -6.10
C SER A 92 3.43 5.68 -6.02
N ASP A 93 2.28 6.34 -6.07
CA ASP A 93 2.07 7.78 -5.89
C ASP A 93 1.61 8.15 -4.48
N ASP A 94 1.31 7.16 -3.63
CA ASP A 94 0.94 7.34 -2.24
C ASP A 94 2.15 7.27 -1.28
N TYR A 95 1.94 7.69 -0.03
CA TYR A 95 2.89 7.55 1.07
C TYR A 95 2.16 7.30 2.39
N ILE A 96 2.87 6.76 3.37
CA ILE A 96 2.32 6.35 4.66
C ILE A 96 2.96 7.10 5.82
N GLU A 97 2.18 7.31 6.88
CA GLU A 97 2.65 7.92 8.12
C GLU A 97 3.65 7.01 8.85
N LYS A 98 4.60 7.60 9.61
CA LYS A 98 5.73 6.89 10.25
C LYS A 98 5.33 5.77 11.23
N ASP A 99 4.17 5.85 11.84
CA ASP A 99 3.67 4.88 12.82
C ASP A 99 2.66 3.88 12.23
N TYR A 100 2.44 3.92 10.92
CA TYR A 100 1.44 3.11 10.24
C TYR A 100 1.62 1.60 10.50
N PHE A 101 2.82 1.05 10.31
CA PHE A 101 3.08 -0.38 10.59
C PHE A 101 3.03 -0.70 12.08
N GLN A 102 3.40 0.26 12.94
CA GLN A 102 3.27 0.10 14.38
C GLN A 102 1.81 -0.01 14.81
N LEU A 103 0.91 0.75 14.17
CA LEU A 103 -0.53 0.65 14.40
C LEU A 103 -1.07 -0.69 13.90
N LEU A 104 -0.74 -1.10 12.66
CA LEU A 104 -1.15 -2.40 12.12
C LEU A 104 -0.71 -3.56 12.99
N SER A 105 0.50 -3.52 13.54
CA SER A 105 1.06 -4.61 14.37
C SER A 105 0.32 -4.84 15.70
N LYS A 106 -0.60 -3.98 16.07
CA LYS A 106 -1.46 -4.12 17.27
C LYS A 106 -2.76 -4.86 16.99
N HIS A 107 -3.02 -5.17 15.73
CA HIS A 107 -4.22 -5.83 15.27
C HIS A 107 -3.91 -7.29 14.91
N ASP A 108 -4.83 -8.18 15.29
CA ASP A 108 -4.77 -9.62 15.00
C ASP A 108 -5.94 -10.06 14.07
N GLU A 109 -6.69 -9.09 13.54
CA GLU A 109 -7.79 -9.33 12.62
C GLU A 109 -7.29 -9.73 11.23
N ASP A 110 -8.06 -10.57 10.52
CA ASP A 110 -7.74 -11.03 9.16
C ASP A 110 -7.69 -9.88 8.15
N VAL A 111 -8.50 -8.83 8.37
CA VAL A 111 -8.56 -7.63 7.53
C VAL A 111 -8.63 -6.38 8.41
N VAL A 112 -7.70 -5.46 8.18
CA VAL A 112 -7.65 -4.16 8.84
C VAL A 112 -7.85 -3.08 7.80
N PHE A 113 -8.85 -2.23 8.00
CA PHE A 113 -9.07 -1.04 7.18
C PHE A 113 -8.47 0.19 7.86
N ILE A 114 -7.93 1.08 7.06
CA ILE A 114 -7.29 2.30 7.50
C ILE A 114 -7.97 3.53 6.89
N ASN A 115 -7.79 4.66 7.56
CA ASN A 115 -8.20 5.94 6.99
C ASN A 115 -7.19 6.42 5.95
N VAL A 116 -7.69 7.10 4.94
CA VAL A 116 -6.91 7.73 3.88
C VAL A 116 -7.15 9.23 3.92
N ARG A 117 -6.13 10.00 3.59
CA ARG A 117 -6.20 11.46 3.44
C ARG A 117 -5.77 11.83 2.04
N ASP A 118 -6.57 12.65 1.39
CA ASP A 118 -6.14 13.32 0.17
C ASP A 118 -5.33 14.56 0.54
N VAL A 119 -4.14 14.68 -0.02
CA VAL A 119 -3.24 15.80 0.23
C VAL A 119 -2.84 16.46 -1.09
N ASP A 120 -2.59 17.78 -1.05
CA ASP A 120 -1.99 18.48 -2.18
C ASP A 120 -0.47 18.25 -2.28
N GLU A 121 0.17 18.86 -3.28
CA GLU A 121 1.62 18.75 -3.51
C GLU A 121 2.45 19.29 -2.34
N ASP A 122 1.90 20.24 -1.56
CA ASP A 122 2.51 20.81 -0.36
C ASP A 122 2.25 19.95 0.91
N GLY A 123 1.50 18.85 0.79
CA GLY A 123 1.13 17.96 1.90
C GLY A 123 -0.01 18.49 2.77
N ARG A 124 -0.78 19.52 2.32
CA ARG A 124 -1.95 20.01 3.04
C ARG A 124 -3.11 19.07 2.79
N VAL A 125 -3.81 18.72 3.86
CA VAL A 125 -4.99 17.83 3.78
C VAL A 125 -6.11 18.53 3.04
N LEU A 126 -6.51 17.97 1.91
CA LEU A 126 -7.65 18.40 1.11
C LEU A 126 -8.94 17.74 1.59
N LYS A 127 -8.86 16.43 1.92
CA LYS A 127 -9.98 15.63 2.36
C LYS A 127 -9.47 14.52 3.30
N GLU A 128 -10.27 14.22 4.32
CA GLU A 128 -10.08 13.04 5.18
C GLU A 128 -11.28 12.11 4.98
N ASP A 129 -11.02 10.93 4.44
CA ASP A 129 -12.03 9.88 4.36
C ASP A 129 -11.89 8.97 5.58
N PHE A 130 -12.77 9.16 6.54
CA PHE A 130 -12.87 8.25 7.68
C PHE A 130 -13.64 7.01 7.27
N MET A 131 -12.98 5.87 7.27
CA MET A 131 -13.66 4.61 7.08
C MET A 131 -14.75 4.44 8.15
N ALA A 132 -15.95 4.17 7.68
CA ALA A 132 -17.20 4.28 8.41
C ALA A 132 -17.14 3.71 9.83
N LYS A 133 -17.87 4.37 10.73
CA LYS A 133 -18.15 4.01 12.12
C LYS A 133 -18.83 2.63 12.33
N ASN A 134 -18.90 1.80 11.30
CA ASN A 134 -19.53 0.48 11.32
C ASN A 134 -18.59 -0.61 11.80
N LYS A 135 -18.38 -0.69 13.10
CA LYS A 135 -17.47 -1.62 13.77
C LYS A 135 -17.84 -3.12 13.69
N ASN A 136 -18.95 -3.51 13.04
CA ASN A 136 -19.46 -4.89 13.10
C ASN A 136 -19.98 -5.43 11.75
N LEU A 137 -19.39 -5.04 10.62
CA LEU A 137 -19.71 -5.64 9.35
C LEU A 137 -18.86 -6.92 9.14
N SER A 138 -19.51 -8.02 8.76
CA SER A 138 -18.75 -9.20 8.32
C SER A 138 -18.00 -8.91 7.03
N ILE A 139 -16.87 -9.60 6.81
CA ILE A 139 -16.07 -9.48 5.57
C ILE A 139 -16.96 -9.72 4.33
N GLU A 140 -17.86 -10.69 4.40
CA GLU A 140 -18.83 -10.96 3.31
C GLU A 140 -19.71 -9.73 3.02
N THR A 141 -20.20 -9.05 4.05
CA THR A 141 -21.02 -7.84 3.92
C THR A 141 -20.20 -6.70 3.31
N ILE A 142 -18.94 -6.54 3.72
CA ILE A 142 -18.03 -5.53 3.20
C ILE A 142 -17.76 -5.77 1.72
N LEU A 143 -17.35 -6.98 1.36
CA LEU A 143 -17.05 -7.34 -0.03
C LEU A 143 -18.30 -7.22 -0.92
N ARG A 144 -19.47 -7.67 -0.43
CA ARG A 144 -20.72 -7.54 -1.18
C ARG A 144 -21.10 -6.08 -1.44
N ARG A 145 -20.92 -5.20 -0.45
CA ARG A 145 -21.18 -3.76 -0.60
C ARG A 145 -20.19 -3.11 -1.57
N GLN A 146 -18.92 -3.47 -1.50
CA GLN A 146 -17.89 -3.01 -2.44
C GLN A 146 -18.23 -3.38 -3.88
N MET A 147 -18.59 -4.65 -4.12
CA MET A 147 -18.96 -5.13 -5.45
C MET A 147 -20.23 -4.48 -6.01
N THR A 148 -21.13 -4.02 -5.16
CA THR A 148 -22.39 -3.38 -5.56
C THR A 148 -22.31 -1.85 -5.56
N GLY A 149 -21.15 -1.25 -5.26
CA GLY A 149 -20.98 0.20 -5.15
C GLY A 149 -21.75 0.83 -3.98
N LYS A 150 -22.20 0.03 -3.02
CA LYS A 150 -23.02 0.47 -1.87
C LYS A 150 -22.21 0.66 -0.57
N ILE A 151 -20.89 0.68 -0.63
CA ILE A 151 -20.10 1.11 0.51
C ILE A 151 -20.05 2.64 0.48
N ASP A 152 -20.67 3.20 1.49
CA ASP A 152 -20.44 4.59 1.87
C ASP A 152 -19.13 4.64 2.65
N TRP A 153 -18.07 5.10 2.02
CA TRP A 153 -16.76 5.34 2.62
C TRP A 153 -16.71 6.67 3.40
N GLY A 154 -17.86 7.18 3.85
CA GLY A 154 -17.96 8.43 4.60
C GLY A 154 -18.28 9.66 3.75
N GLY A 155 -18.53 9.49 2.46
CA GLY A 155 -19.07 10.52 1.57
C GLY A 155 -20.59 10.43 1.46
N GLU A 156 -21.24 11.55 1.30
CA GLU A 156 -22.68 11.64 1.02
C GLU A 156 -23.06 10.74 -0.17
N GLU A 157 -24.22 10.08 -0.07
CA GLU A 157 -24.77 9.27 -1.15
C GLU A 157 -24.72 10.07 -2.47
N ARG A 158 -23.98 9.57 -3.45
CA ARG A 158 -24.09 10.11 -4.80
C ARG A 158 -25.39 9.59 -5.40
N PRO A 159 -26.18 10.48 -6.03
CA PRO A 159 -27.46 10.14 -6.64
C PRO A 159 -27.34 9.13 -7.77
#